data_08b4532e8bebcb9370ae708ab8cb57be
#
_entry.id   08b4532e8bebcb9370ae708ab8cb57be
#
_cell.length_a   1.000
_cell.length_b   1.000
_cell.length_c   1.000
_cell.angle_alpha   90.00
_cell.angle_beta   90.00
_cell.angle_gamma   90.00
#
_symmetry.space_group_name_H-M   'P 1'
#
loop_
_entity.id
_entity.type
_entity.pdbx_description
1 polymer ?
#
loop_
_entity_poly.entity_id
_entity_poly.type
_entity_poly.pdbx_seq_one_letter_code
_entity_poly.pdbx_strand_id
1 'polypeptide(L)'
;PPRRGLKVVYATDTRPCAALRRAAQDADLLLMDSTYADDADLPKAKLYGHSTCRETGVLAAEANVCRLWLTHYSAAVTDLAPGLAAAQQTFPTAAAGVDGMRLTLNFDPD
;
A
#
# COMPACT_ATOMS: atom_id res chain seq x y z
N PRO A 1 4.72 -27.79 16.48
CA PRO A 1 3.62 -26.90 16.19
C PRO A 1 3.79 -26.20 14.85
N PRO A 2 2.70 -25.81 14.20
CA PRO A 2 2.80 -25.12 12.92
C PRO A 2 3.52 -23.77 13.07
N ARG A 3 4.34 -23.43 12.10
CA ARG A 3 4.99 -22.14 12.02
C ARG A 3 4.03 -21.13 11.41
N ARG A 4 4.08 -19.87 11.90
CA ARG A 4 3.44 -18.77 11.19
C ARG A 4 4.07 -18.63 9.80
N GLY A 5 3.25 -18.63 8.76
CA GLY A 5 3.70 -18.42 7.41
C GLY A 5 4.01 -16.95 7.14
N LEU A 6 4.53 -16.68 5.95
CA LEU A 6 4.71 -15.33 5.44
C LEU A 6 3.48 -14.96 4.60
N LYS A 7 3.06 -13.70 4.69
CA LYS A 7 1.87 -13.21 4.00
C LYS A 7 2.21 -11.98 3.19
N VAL A 8 2.04 -12.07 1.87
CA VAL A 8 2.20 -10.96 0.95
C VAL A 8 0.84 -10.71 0.27
N VAL A 9 0.42 -9.45 0.27
CA VAL A 9 -0.82 -9.05 -0.39
C VAL A 9 -0.48 -8.06 -1.49
N TYR A 10 -0.97 -8.33 -2.70
CA TYR A 10 -0.80 -7.48 -3.86
C TYR A 10 -2.19 -7.01 -4.30
N ALA A 11 -2.46 -5.72 -4.14
CA ALA A 11 -3.79 -5.16 -4.36
C ALA A 11 -3.69 -3.98 -5.33
N THR A 12 -3.92 -4.24 -6.60
CA THR A 12 -3.95 -3.21 -7.64
C THR A 12 -5.38 -2.98 -8.12
N ASP A 13 -5.60 -1.85 -8.80
CA ASP A 13 -6.92 -1.45 -9.33
C ASP A 13 -7.99 -1.54 -8.25
N THR A 14 -7.74 -0.91 -7.10
CA THR A 14 -8.66 -1.05 -5.98
C THR A 14 -8.87 0.26 -5.22
N ARG A 15 -10.07 0.39 -4.69
CA ARG A 15 -10.40 1.34 -3.64
C ARG A 15 -10.10 0.70 -2.28
N PRO A 16 -9.77 1.51 -1.25
CA PRO A 16 -9.76 0.98 0.11
C PRO A 16 -11.14 0.43 0.44
N CYS A 17 -11.17 -0.76 1.02
CA CYS A 17 -12.43 -1.40 1.42
C CYS A 17 -12.19 -2.36 2.58
N ALA A 18 -13.30 -2.72 3.24
CA ALA A 18 -13.23 -3.60 4.40
C ALA A 18 -12.68 -4.98 4.04
N ALA A 19 -13.03 -5.51 2.86
CA ALA A 19 -12.54 -6.81 2.42
C ALA A 19 -11.02 -6.80 2.24
N LEU A 20 -10.48 -5.74 1.62
CA LEU A 20 -9.03 -5.61 1.45
C LEU A 20 -8.33 -5.46 2.79
N ARG A 21 -8.88 -4.65 3.69
CA ARG A 21 -8.31 -4.47 5.03
C ARG A 21 -8.24 -5.80 5.77
N ARG A 22 -9.30 -6.61 5.69
CA ARG A 22 -9.31 -7.94 6.32
C ARG A 22 -8.29 -8.87 5.66
N ALA A 23 -8.20 -8.86 4.33
CA ALA A 23 -7.24 -9.69 3.61
C ALA A 23 -5.80 -9.31 3.95
N ALA A 24 -5.53 -8.03 4.14
CA ALA A 24 -4.19 -7.51 4.43
C ALA A 24 -3.83 -7.57 5.92
N GLN A 25 -4.75 -7.96 6.79
CA GLN A 25 -4.53 -7.97 8.23
C GLN A 25 -3.24 -8.71 8.59
N ASP A 26 -2.33 -8.01 9.28
CA ASP A 26 -1.04 -8.54 9.75
C ASP A 26 -0.13 -9.07 8.63
N ALA A 27 -0.30 -8.61 7.39
CA ALA A 27 0.56 -9.02 6.29
C ALA A 27 2.01 -8.57 6.53
N ASP A 28 2.95 -9.38 6.08
CA ASP A 28 4.37 -9.03 6.13
C ASP A 28 4.72 -7.95 5.11
N LEU A 29 4.04 -7.95 3.98
CA LEU A 29 4.18 -6.93 2.94
C LEU A 29 2.83 -6.72 2.25
N LEU A 30 2.46 -5.46 2.12
CA LEU A 30 1.33 -5.03 1.29
C LEU A 30 1.87 -4.17 0.15
N LEU A 31 1.57 -4.58 -1.10
CA LEU A 31 1.74 -3.72 -2.27
C LEU A 31 0.35 -3.29 -2.69
N MET A 32 0.11 -1.97 -2.73
CA MET A 32 -1.24 -1.48 -2.94
C MET A 32 -1.29 -0.34 -3.94
N ASP A 33 -2.41 -0.30 -4.70
CA ASP A 33 -2.77 0.78 -5.61
C ASP A 33 -2.56 2.15 -4.97
N SER A 34 -1.80 2.98 -5.64
CA SER A 34 -1.49 4.35 -5.22
C SER A 34 -1.51 5.25 -6.45
N THR A 35 -2.57 5.11 -7.24
CA THR A 35 -2.68 5.74 -8.56
C THR A 35 -2.56 7.25 -8.49
N TYR A 36 -3.19 7.87 -7.49
CA TYR A 36 -3.21 9.33 -7.36
C TYR A 36 -2.39 9.78 -6.15
N ALA A 37 -1.41 10.62 -6.43
CA ALA A 37 -0.51 11.14 -5.38
C ALA A 37 -1.20 12.14 -4.46
N ASP A 38 -2.21 12.86 -4.96
CA ASP A 38 -2.85 13.97 -4.25
C ASP A 38 -4.33 13.68 -4.02
N ASP A 39 -4.83 13.98 -2.83
CA ASP A 39 -6.26 13.86 -2.50
C ASP A 39 -7.16 14.81 -3.29
N ALA A 40 -6.61 15.81 -3.96
CA ALA A 40 -7.37 16.62 -4.92
C ALA A 40 -7.97 15.72 -6.02
N ASP A 41 -7.35 14.57 -6.30
CA ASP A 41 -7.83 13.59 -7.26
C ASP A 41 -8.72 12.51 -6.64
N LEU A 42 -9.12 12.65 -5.37
CA LEU A 42 -9.98 11.67 -4.72
C LEU A 42 -11.29 11.40 -5.48
N PRO A 43 -11.96 12.40 -6.07
CA PRO A 43 -13.14 12.12 -6.90
C PRO A 43 -12.83 11.20 -8.08
N LYS A 44 -11.66 11.35 -8.71
CA LYS A 44 -11.23 10.45 -9.79
C LYS A 44 -10.95 9.05 -9.26
N ALA A 45 -10.32 8.94 -8.10
CA ALA A 45 -10.06 7.65 -7.47
C ALA A 45 -11.36 6.89 -7.24
N LYS A 46 -12.37 7.57 -6.72
CA LYS A 46 -13.68 6.97 -6.48
C LYS A 46 -14.37 6.58 -7.79
N LEU A 47 -14.27 7.41 -8.82
CA LEU A 47 -14.92 7.16 -10.09
C LEU A 47 -14.31 5.96 -10.83
N TYR A 48 -12.99 5.84 -10.80
CA TYR A 48 -12.26 4.83 -11.59
C TYR A 48 -11.80 3.61 -10.79
N GLY A 49 -12.12 3.54 -9.51
CA GLY A 49 -11.80 2.36 -8.71
C GLY A 49 -10.36 2.26 -8.27
N HIS A 50 -9.72 3.39 -7.99
CA HIS A 50 -8.33 3.48 -7.54
C HIS A 50 -8.24 4.10 -6.15
N SER A 51 -7.00 4.21 -5.64
CA SER A 51 -6.73 4.80 -4.33
C SER A 51 -5.78 5.99 -4.49
N THR A 52 -5.86 6.93 -3.53
CA THR A 52 -4.84 7.94 -3.35
C THR A 52 -3.75 7.39 -2.43
N CYS A 53 -2.55 7.97 -2.51
CA CYS A 53 -1.43 7.54 -1.66
C CYS A 53 -1.75 7.68 -0.18
N ARG A 54 -2.45 8.75 0.23
CA ARG A 54 -2.87 8.92 1.62
C ARG A 54 -3.80 7.80 2.06
N GLU A 55 -4.77 7.44 1.22
CA GLU A 55 -5.71 6.36 1.52
C GLU A 55 -5.00 5.02 1.70
N THR A 56 -4.00 4.77 0.87
CA THR A 56 -3.21 3.53 0.96
C THR A 56 -2.46 3.46 2.29
N GLY A 57 -1.87 4.56 2.73
CA GLY A 57 -1.22 4.63 4.04
C GLY A 57 -2.18 4.37 5.19
N VAL A 58 -3.38 4.94 5.12
CA VAL A 58 -4.42 4.73 6.15
C VAL A 58 -4.81 3.25 6.23
N LEU A 59 -5.08 2.64 5.07
CA LEU A 59 -5.48 1.23 5.05
C LEU A 59 -4.38 0.32 5.61
N ALA A 60 -3.13 0.57 5.23
CA ALA A 60 -1.99 -0.22 5.71
C ALA A 60 -1.85 -0.12 7.23
N ALA A 61 -2.04 1.08 7.78
CA ALA A 61 -1.98 1.29 9.23
C ALA A 61 -3.13 0.55 9.93
N GLU A 62 -4.33 0.64 9.39
CA GLU A 62 -5.51 -0.05 9.96
C GLU A 62 -5.37 -1.57 9.89
N ALA A 63 -4.75 -2.10 8.83
CA ALA A 63 -4.53 -3.53 8.66
C ALA A 63 -3.31 -4.04 9.43
N ASN A 64 -2.54 -3.16 10.04
CA ASN A 64 -1.36 -3.53 10.83
C ASN A 64 -0.34 -4.34 10.01
N VAL A 65 -0.09 -3.92 8.76
CA VAL A 65 0.92 -4.59 7.94
C VAL A 65 2.32 -4.21 8.41
N CYS A 66 3.29 -5.10 8.19
CA CYS A 66 4.68 -4.85 8.59
C CYS A 66 5.36 -3.86 7.65
N ARG A 67 5.08 -3.97 6.34
CA ARG A 67 5.68 -3.12 5.31
C ARG A 67 4.65 -2.76 4.26
N LEU A 68 4.75 -1.53 3.75
CA LEU A 68 3.88 -1.03 2.68
C LEU A 68 4.75 -0.54 1.52
N TRP A 69 4.49 -1.05 0.33
CA TRP A 69 5.03 -0.52 -0.91
C TRP A 69 3.89 0.05 -1.75
N LEU A 70 4.01 1.34 -2.08
CA LEU A 70 3.09 1.98 -3.01
C LEU A 70 3.37 1.47 -4.43
N THR A 71 2.34 1.28 -5.23
CA THR A 71 2.48 0.81 -6.61
C THR A 71 1.33 1.33 -7.47
N HIS A 72 1.37 1.03 -8.76
CA HIS A 72 0.29 1.33 -9.70
C HIS A 72 0.02 2.83 -9.81
N TYR A 73 1.08 3.60 -10.10
CA TYR A 73 0.98 5.06 -10.20
C TYR A 73 0.33 5.48 -11.52
N SER A 74 -0.43 6.59 -11.50
CA SER A 74 -0.93 7.21 -12.72
C SER A 74 0.25 7.64 -13.62
N ALA A 75 0.08 7.51 -14.93
CA ALA A 75 1.07 7.98 -15.88
C ALA A 75 1.32 9.49 -15.78
N ALA A 76 0.39 10.24 -15.21
CA ALA A 76 0.54 11.68 -14.99
C ALA A 76 1.45 12.02 -13.81
N VAL A 77 1.80 11.04 -12.96
CA VAL A 77 2.66 11.28 -11.81
C VAL A 77 4.11 11.35 -12.29
N THR A 78 4.71 12.52 -12.17
CA THR A 78 6.11 12.76 -12.58
C THR A 78 7.07 12.76 -11.40
N ASP A 79 6.55 12.93 -10.18
CA ASP A 79 7.32 12.95 -8.95
C ASP A 79 6.54 12.19 -7.88
N LEU A 80 7.12 11.13 -7.35
CA LEU A 80 6.48 10.27 -6.34
C LEU A 80 6.60 10.84 -4.92
N ALA A 81 7.46 11.82 -4.68
CA ALA A 81 7.76 12.29 -3.33
C ALA A 81 6.54 12.85 -2.59
N PRO A 82 5.66 13.68 -3.20
CA PRO A 82 4.48 14.15 -2.49
C PRO A 82 3.52 13.03 -2.09
N GLY A 83 3.32 12.05 -2.98
CA GLY A 83 2.46 10.91 -2.69
C GLY A 83 3.03 10.04 -1.59
N LEU A 84 4.32 9.78 -1.63
CA LEU A 84 4.99 9.01 -0.59
C LEU A 84 4.86 9.72 0.77
N ALA A 85 5.07 11.04 0.81
CA ALA A 85 4.91 11.81 2.04
C ALA A 85 3.49 11.71 2.58
N ALA A 86 2.47 11.74 1.71
CA ALA A 86 1.08 11.60 2.13
C ALA A 86 0.81 10.23 2.77
N ALA A 87 1.33 9.15 2.18
CA ALA A 87 1.21 7.81 2.76
C ALA A 87 1.94 7.70 4.09
N GLN A 88 3.11 8.35 4.20
CA GLN A 88 3.93 8.30 5.41
C GLN A 88 3.32 9.04 6.59
N GLN A 89 2.30 9.87 6.38
CA GLN A 89 1.60 10.53 7.49
C GLN A 89 0.95 9.51 8.44
N THR A 90 0.48 8.39 7.91
CA THR A 90 -0.16 7.33 8.71
C THR A 90 0.65 6.05 8.74
N PHE A 91 1.55 5.84 7.78
CA PHE A 91 2.43 4.68 7.73
C PHE A 91 3.86 5.16 7.48
N PRO A 92 4.59 5.58 8.53
CA PRO A 92 5.87 6.31 8.39
C PRO A 92 6.94 5.60 7.58
N THR A 93 6.93 4.27 7.54
CA THR A 93 7.95 3.48 6.81
C THR A 93 7.49 3.07 5.41
N ALA A 94 6.38 3.63 4.92
CA ALA A 94 5.94 3.37 3.54
C ALA A 94 7.07 3.69 2.56
N ALA A 95 7.21 2.86 1.53
CA ALA A 95 8.19 3.06 0.47
C ALA A 95 7.50 3.11 -0.89
N ALA A 96 8.04 3.87 -1.81
CA ALA A 96 7.57 3.89 -3.19
C ALA A 96 8.14 2.67 -3.90
N GLY A 97 7.25 1.76 -4.33
CA GLY A 97 7.64 0.60 -5.12
C GLY A 97 8.05 1.02 -6.51
N VAL A 98 9.18 0.52 -6.98
CA VAL A 98 9.67 0.75 -8.34
C VAL A 98 10.17 -0.56 -8.92
N ASP A 99 10.23 -0.65 -10.24
CA ASP A 99 10.68 -1.86 -10.92
C ASP A 99 12.08 -2.25 -10.44
N GLY A 100 12.26 -3.53 -10.19
CA GLY A 100 13.54 -4.07 -9.74
C GLY A 100 13.77 -4.04 -8.24
N MET A 101 12.86 -3.48 -7.45
CA MET A 101 12.98 -3.54 -5.98
C MET A 101 12.90 -4.99 -5.50
N ARG A 102 13.68 -5.26 -4.47
CA ARG A 102 13.71 -6.57 -3.83
C ARG A 102 13.57 -6.44 -2.33
N LEU A 103 12.94 -7.43 -1.74
CA LEU A 103 12.81 -7.57 -0.31
C LEU A 103 12.86 -9.04 0.05
N THR A 104 13.70 -9.38 1.00
CA THR A 104 13.74 -10.75 1.53
C THR A 104 12.91 -10.78 2.81
N LEU A 105 11.90 -11.64 2.83
CA LEU A 105 11.09 -11.89 4.01
C LEU A 105 11.55 -13.18 4.66
N ASN A 106 11.82 -13.11 5.94
CA ASN A 106 12.23 -14.28 6.72
C ASN A 106 11.16 -14.64 7.73
N PHE A 107 11.11 -15.93 8.07
CA PHE A 107 10.24 -16.35 9.15
C PHE A 107 10.72 -15.74 10.46
N ASP A 108 9.74 -15.27 11.24
CA ASP A 108 10.01 -14.73 12.54
C ASP A 108 10.49 -15.84 13.45
N PRO A 109 11.63 -15.66 14.15
CA PRO A 109 12.10 -16.69 15.08
C PRO A 109 11.24 -16.82 16.32
N ASP A 110 10.25 -15.97 16.49
CA ASP A 110 9.41 -15.82 17.66
C ASP A 110 10.16 -15.97 18.94
#